data_d301f37ed217b469483e8c342a88ba05
#
_entry.id   d301f37ed217b469483e8c342a88ba05
#
_cell.length_a   1.000
_cell.length_b   1.000
_cell.length_c   1.000
_cell.angle_alpha   90.00
_cell.angle_beta   90.00
_cell.angle_gamma   90.00
#
_symmetry.space_group_name_H-M   'P 1'
#
loop_
_entity.id
_entity.type
_entity.pdbx_description
1 polymer ?
#
loop_
_entity_poly.entity_id
_entity_poly.type
_entity_poly.pdbx_seq_one_letter_code
_entity_poly.pdbx_strand_id
1 'polypeptide(L)'
;MILLADAMLLLHVGYAAFVIGGLLVVPLGGWLDWRWVRARRFRFAHMLCTAIIAVEALIGVTCPLTWFEHALLVASGAAGYERSFIGHLFYRLLYYDAPVWMFTVAYTALALTVVGFYYYLPPLRKLARQQP
;
A
#
# COMPACT_ATOMS: atom_id res chain seq x y z
N MET A 1 19.25 -10.03 -13.89
CA MET A 1 18.62 -8.70 -13.88
C MET A 1 17.11 -8.78 -14.04
N ILE A 2 16.57 -9.44 -15.05
CA ILE A 2 15.10 -9.60 -15.25
C ILE A 2 14.43 -10.27 -14.05
N LEU A 3 14.97 -11.36 -13.53
CA LEU A 3 14.41 -12.04 -12.34
C LEU A 3 14.34 -11.13 -11.10
N LEU A 4 15.29 -10.20 -10.96
CA LEU A 4 15.26 -9.22 -9.86
C LEU A 4 14.19 -8.15 -10.10
N ALA A 5 13.98 -7.73 -11.34
CA ALA A 5 12.89 -6.82 -11.69
C ALA A 5 11.53 -7.47 -11.44
N ASP A 6 11.35 -8.74 -11.82
CA ASP A 6 10.15 -9.51 -11.55
C ASP A 6 9.89 -9.69 -10.04
N ALA A 7 10.95 -9.92 -9.26
CA ALA A 7 10.85 -10.00 -7.80
C ALA A 7 10.42 -8.65 -7.20
N MET A 8 10.96 -7.52 -7.68
CA MET A 8 10.54 -6.18 -7.26
C MET A 8 9.10 -5.88 -7.63
N LEU A 9 8.67 -6.29 -8.84
CA LEU A 9 7.29 -6.19 -9.27
C LEU A 9 6.35 -6.97 -8.35
N LEU A 10 6.67 -8.24 -8.06
CA LEU A 10 5.87 -9.08 -7.16
C LEU A 10 5.79 -8.49 -5.75
N LEU A 11 6.90 -7.95 -5.24
CA LEU A 11 6.96 -7.30 -3.94
C LEU A 11 6.07 -6.05 -3.92
N HIS A 12 6.11 -5.27 -4.99
CA HIS A 12 5.26 -4.08 -5.14
C HIS A 12 3.78 -4.44 -5.25
N VAL A 13 3.43 -5.46 -6.04
CA VAL A 13 2.05 -5.98 -6.14
C VAL A 13 1.58 -6.47 -4.76
N GLY A 14 2.40 -7.22 -4.05
CA GLY A 14 2.10 -7.69 -2.69
C GLY A 14 1.90 -6.53 -1.71
N TYR A 15 2.73 -5.50 -1.80
CA TYR A 15 2.60 -4.28 -1.00
C TYR A 15 1.29 -3.53 -1.29
N ALA A 16 0.97 -3.31 -2.57
CA ALA A 16 -0.27 -2.68 -2.99
C ALA A 16 -1.50 -3.51 -2.57
N ALA A 17 -1.45 -4.83 -2.75
CA ALA A 17 -2.50 -5.75 -2.32
C ALA A 17 -2.70 -5.72 -0.79
N PHE A 18 -1.63 -5.62 -0.01
CA PHE A 18 -1.68 -5.50 1.44
C PHE A 18 -2.36 -4.19 1.88
N VAL A 19 -2.02 -3.07 1.24
CA VAL A 19 -2.60 -1.76 1.57
C VAL A 19 -4.07 -1.69 1.17
N ILE A 20 -4.40 -2.06 -0.07
CA ILE A 20 -5.78 -2.02 -0.58
C ILE A 20 -6.63 -3.11 0.08
N GLY A 21 -6.11 -4.32 0.20
CA GLY A 21 -6.79 -5.43 0.87
C GLY A 21 -7.05 -5.14 2.34
N GLY A 22 -6.09 -4.54 3.03
CA GLY A 22 -6.25 -4.11 4.42
C GLY A 22 -7.34 -3.07 4.60
N LEU A 23 -7.53 -2.17 3.63
CA LEU A 23 -8.63 -1.20 3.64
C LEU A 23 -10.01 -1.87 3.69
N LEU A 24 -10.16 -3.01 3.02
CA LEU A 24 -11.41 -3.79 3.01
C LEU A 24 -11.49 -4.75 4.20
N VAL A 25 -10.41 -5.45 4.50
CA VAL A 25 -10.36 -6.48 5.55
C VAL A 25 -10.47 -5.90 6.95
N VAL A 26 -9.96 -4.70 7.19
CA VAL A 26 -10.02 -4.05 8.51
C VAL A 26 -11.45 -3.77 8.96
N PRO A 27 -12.31 -3.09 8.19
CA PRO A 27 -13.69 -2.88 8.61
C PRO A 27 -14.50 -4.18 8.66
N LEU A 28 -14.32 -5.07 7.68
CA LEU A 28 -14.99 -6.38 7.67
C LEU A 28 -14.59 -7.24 8.86
N GLY A 29 -13.30 -7.35 9.14
CA GLY A 29 -12.78 -8.10 10.27
C GLY A 29 -13.13 -7.47 11.62
N GLY A 30 -13.27 -6.14 11.66
CA GLY A 30 -13.77 -5.44 12.84
C GLY A 30 -15.24 -5.75 13.12
N TRP A 31 -16.06 -5.87 12.07
CA TRP A 31 -17.47 -6.24 12.16
C TRP A 31 -17.68 -7.73 12.47
N LEU A 32 -16.83 -8.59 11.90
CA LEU A 32 -16.86 -10.05 12.11
C LEU A 32 -16.04 -10.52 13.33
N ASP A 33 -15.50 -9.59 14.12
CA ASP A 33 -14.66 -9.87 15.31
C ASP A 33 -13.44 -10.75 15.04
N TRP A 34 -12.82 -10.61 13.86
CA TRP A 34 -11.60 -11.32 13.53
C TRP A 34 -10.42 -10.81 14.37
N ARG A 35 -10.00 -11.60 15.32
CA ARG A 35 -8.95 -11.23 16.29
C ARG A 35 -7.61 -10.87 15.64
N TRP A 36 -7.24 -11.55 14.55
CA TRP A 36 -5.97 -11.31 13.84
C TRP A 36 -5.94 -9.95 13.14
N VAL A 37 -7.07 -9.49 12.59
CA VAL A 37 -7.21 -8.17 11.97
C VAL A 37 -7.07 -7.06 13.00
N ARG A 38 -7.51 -7.30 14.23
CA ARG A 38 -7.40 -6.36 15.35
C ARG A 38 -6.05 -6.45 16.07
N ALA A 39 -5.15 -7.36 15.65
CA ALA A 39 -3.81 -7.47 16.22
C ALA A 39 -3.02 -6.18 16.01
N ARG A 40 -2.36 -5.68 17.06
CA ARG A 40 -1.60 -4.42 17.01
C ARG A 40 -0.55 -4.40 15.92
N ARG A 41 0.16 -5.53 15.72
CA ARG A 41 1.22 -5.64 14.70
C ARG A 41 0.67 -5.45 13.29
N PHE A 42 -0.46 -6.10 12.98
CA PHE A 42 -1.11 -5.98 11.69
C PHE A 42 -1.60 -4.55 11.43
N ARG A 43 -2.30 -3.97 12.41
CA ARG A 43 -2.83 -2.61 12.32
C ARG A 43 -1.75 -1.56 12.19
N PHE A 44 -0.67 -1.69 12.95
CA PHE A 44 0.47 -0.79 12.88
C PHE A 44 1.19 -0.91 11.53
N ALA A 45 1.47 -2.14 11.06
CA ALA A 45 2.10 -2.37 9.77
C ALA A 45 1.27 -1.80 8.62
N HIS A 46 -0.06 -2.04 8.62
CA HIS A 46 -0.96 -1.51 7.60
C HIS A 46 -0.99 0.03 7.60
N MET A 47 -1.10 0.65 8.77
CA MET A 47 -1.08 2.10 8.91
C MET A 47 0.26 2.70 8.45
N LEU A 48 1.38 2.08 8.82
CA LEU A 48 2.72 2.53 8.43
C LEU A 48 2.90 2.46 6.91
N CYS A 49 2.55 1.32 6.30
CA CYS A 49 2.64 1.15 4.84
C CYS A 49 1.78 2.19 4.10
N THR A 50 0.55 2.42 4.58
CA THR A 50 -0.35 3.41 3.98
C THR A 50 0.18 4.84 4.15
N ALA A 51 0.76 5.16 5.31
CA ALA A 51 1.35 6.47 5.57
C ALA A 51 2.56 6.74 4.65
N ILE A 52 3.40 5.74 4.40
CA ILE A 52 4.54 5.86 3.48
C ILE A 52 4.06 6.24 2.09
N ILE A 53 3.06 5.52 1.53
CA ILE A 53 2.51 5.84 0.20
C ILE A 53 1.93 7.26 0.16
N ALA A 54 1.20 7.67 1.19
CA ALA A 54 0.62 8.99 1.23
C ALA A 54 1.70 10.09 1.27
N VAL A 55 2.75 9.91 2.04
CA VAL A 55 3.89 10.84 2.10
C VAL A 55 4.60 10.91 0.74
N GLU A 56 4.91 9.76 0.12
CA GLU A 56 5.52 9.70 -1.21
C GLU A 56 4.67 10.48 -2.24
N ALA A 57 3.36 10.28 -2.23
CA ALA A 57 2.44 10.97 -3.11
C ALA A 57 2.37 12.50 -2.85
N LEU A 58 2.42 12.92 -1.59
CA LEU A 58 2.37 14.34 -1.20
C LEU A 58 3.64 15.09 -1.59
N ILE A 59 4.80 14.47 -1.45
CA ILE A 59 6.10 15.07 -1.83
C ILE A 59 6.42 14.88 -3.32
N GLY A 60 5.59 14.14 -4.06
CA GLY A 60 5.77 13.90 -5.49
C GLY A 60 6.94 12.97 -5.84
N VAL A 61 7.36 12.12 -4.90
CA VAL A 61 8.43 11.15 -5.12
C VAL A 61 7.86 9.82 -5.57
N THR A 62 8.49 9.22 -6.58
CA THR A 62 8.13 7.87 -7.04
C THR A 62 8.53 6.84 -5.99
N CYS A 63 7.67 5.85 -5.75
CA CYS A 63 7.94 4.76 -4.82
C CYS A 63 9.31 4.12 -5.11
N PRO A 64 10.17 3.92 -4.10
CA PRO A 64 11.48 3.31 -4.28
C PRO A 64 11.43 1.95 -4.99
N LEU A 65 10.40 1.15 -4.75
CA LEU A 65 10.21 -0.14 -5.42
C LEU A 65 10.04 0.02 -6.93
N THR A 66 9.24 1.01 -7.35
CA THR A 66 9.05 1.35 -8.78
C THR A 66 10.35 1.84 -9.41
N TRP A 67 11.10 2.67 -8.68
CA TRP A 67 12.37 3.17 -9.15
C TRP A 67 13.41 2.05 -9.34
N PHE A 68 13.51 1.14 -8.36
CA PHE A 68 14.41 -0.02 -8.44
C PHE A 68 14.03 -0.97 -9.58
N GLU A 69 12.75 -1.26 -9.73
CA GLU A 69 12.23 -2.09 -10.83
C GLU A 69 12.60 -1.48 -12.19
N HIS A 70 12.31 -0.18 -12.37
CA HIS A 70 12.66 0.55 -13.59
C HIS A 70 14.17 0.50 -13.88
N ALA A 71 15.01 0.77 -12.88
CA ALA A 71 16.45 0.72 -13.02
C ALA A 71 16.96 -0.67 -13.44
N LEU A 72 16.38 -1.73 -12.89
CA LEU A 72 16.72 -3.11 -13.23
C LEU A 72 16.27 -3.48 -14.65
N LEU A 73 15.09 -3.03 -15.08
CA LEU A 73 14.57 -3.24 -16.44
C LEU A 73 15.48 -2.54 -17.46
N VAL A 74 15.82 -1.29 -17.25
CA VAL A 74 16.73 -0.53 -18.12
C VAL A 74 18.12 -1.19 -18.18
N ALA A 75 18.66 -1.61 -17.04
CA ALA A 75 19.95 -2.30 -16.98
C ALA A 75 19.94 -3.67 -17.67
N SER A 76 18.78 -4.30 -17.84
CA SER A 76 18.62 -5.56 -18.57
C SER A 76 18.42 -5.36 -20.08
N GLY A 77 18.37 -4.12 -20.56
CA GLY A 77 18.07 -3.78 -21.96
C GLY A 77 16.59 -3.84 -22.33
N ALA A 78 15.70 -4.01 -21.35
CA ALA A 78 14.26 -3.92 -21.55
C ALA A 78 13.78 -2.46 -21.51
N ALA A 79 12.65 -2.17 -22.19
CA ALA A 79 12.03 -0.86 -22.10
C ALA A 79 11.47 -0.65 -20.68
N GLY A 80 11.98 0.35 -19.97
CA GLY A 80 11.40 0.79 -18.70
C GLY A 80 10.09 1.55 -18.94
N TYR A 81 9.32 1.79 -17.89
CA TYR A 81 8.13 2.63 -17.95
C TYR A 81 8.31 3.92 -17.12
N GLU A 82 7.77 5.01 -17.65
CA GLU A 82 7.93 6.35 -17.05
C GLU A 82 6.88 6.66 -15.97
N ARG A 83 5.85 5.82 -15.85
CA ARG A 83 4.72 6.01 -14.92
C ARG A 83 4.94 5.24 -13.62
N SER A 84 4.24 5.67 -12.56
CA SER A 84 4.13 4.84 -11.36
C SER A 84 3.47 3.50 -11.69
N PHE A 85 3.75 2.46 -10.90
CA PHE A 85 3.17 1.12 -11.08
C PHE A 85 1.65 1.17 -11.23
N ILE A 86 0.97 1.86 -10.31
CA ILE A 86 -0.49 1.99 -10.34
C ILE A 86 -0.96 2.82 -11.54
N GLY A 87 -0.24 3.89 -11.90
CA GLY A 87 -0.54 4.69 -13.08
C GLY A 87 -0.41 3.87 -14.37
N HIS A 88 0.61 3.02 -14.47
CA HIS A 88 0.80 2.09 -15.59
C HIS A 88 -0.31 1.04 -15.66
N LEU A 89 -0.69 0.47 -14.53
CA LEU A 89 -1.79 -0.49 -14.43
C LEU A 89 -3.13 0.13 -14.86
N PHE A 90 -3.43 1.35 -14.39
CA PHE A 90 -4.62 2.09 -14.80
C PHE A 90 -4.64 2.37 -16.30
N TYR A 91 -3.52 2.79 -16.87
CA TYR A 91 -3.41 3.01 -18.29
C TYR A 91 -3.67 1.75 -19.10
N ARG A 92 -3.11 0.61 -18.69
CA ARG A 92 -3.33 -0.67 -19.37
C ARG A 92 -4.76 -1.19 -19.27
N LEU A 93 -5.43 -0.97 -18.14
CA LEU A 93 -6.80 -1.47 -17.91
C LEU A 93 -7.86 -0.56 -18.50
N LEU A 94 -7.67 0.75 -18.44
CA LEU A 94 -8.70 1.74 -18.75
C LEU A 94 -8.35 2.60 -19.97
N TYR A 95 -7.16 2.46 -20.53
CA TYR A 95 -6.59 3.36 -21.56
C TYR A 95 -6.66 4.86 -21.15
N TYR A 96 -6.67 5.11 -19.84
CA TYR A 96 -6.80 6.44 -19.28
C TYR A 96 -5.50 6.88 -18.59
N ASP A 97 -4.97 8.01 -19.02
CA ASP A 97 -3.79 8.63 -18.44
C ASP A 97 -4.22 9.57 -17.30
N ALA A 98 -4.36 9.02 -16.11
CA ALA A 98 -4.81 9.77 -14.95
C ALA A 98 -3.75 10.80 -14.50
N PRO A 99 -4.13 12.06 -14.24
CA PRO A 99 -3.20 13.07 -13.77
C PRO A 99 -2.65 12.72 -12.37
N VAL A 100 -1.41 13.11 -12.10
CA VAL A 100 -0.69 12.80 -10.84
C VAL A 100 -1.46 13.25 -9.59
N TRP A 101 -2.11 14.40 -9.63
CA TRP A 101 -2.89 14.92 -8.51
C TRP A 101 -4.03 13.99 -8.07
N MET A 102 -4.60 13.25 -9.01
CA MET A 102 -5.68 12.29 -8.71
C MET A 102 -5.18 11.15 -7.82
N PHE A 103 -3.97 10.65 -8.09
CA PHE A 103 -3.32 9.64 -7.23
C PHE A 103 -2.97 10.21 -5.87
N THR A 104 -2.48 11.45 -5.81
CA THR A 104 -2.18 12.13 -4.54
C THR A 104 -3.42 12.24 -3.66
N VAL A 105 -4.54 12.68 -4.23
CA VAL A 105 -5.84 12.77 -3.52
C VAL A 105 -6.31 11.39 -3.07
N ALA A 106 -6.22 10.38 -3.95
CA ALA A 106 -6.66 9.02 -3.64
C ALA A 106 -5.83 8.41 -2.48
N TYR A 107 -4.51 8.53 -2.52
CA TYR A 107 -3.64 7.99 -1.46
C TYR A 107 -3.78 8.75 -0.14
N THR A 108 -3.97 10.06 -0.18
CA THR A 108 -4.24 10.87 1.02
C THR A 108 -5.57 10.48 1.64
N ALA A 109 -6.63 10.34 0.84
CA ALA A 109 -7.94 9.90 1.30
C ALA A 109 -7.89 8.48 1.90
N LEU A 110 -7.13 7.57 1.27
CA LEU A 110 -6.90 6.21 1.77
C LEU A 110 -6.19 6.25 3.13
N ALA A 111 -5.15 7.05 3.28
CA ALA A 111 -4.43 7.19 4.54
C ALA A 111 -5.32 7.75 5.66
N LEU A 112 -6.10 8.78 5.38
CA LEU A 112 -7.06 9.35 6.33
C LEU A 112 -8.13 8.33 6.74
N THR A 113 -8.60 7.52 5.80
CA THR A 113 -9.57 6.45 6.07
C THR A 113 -8.96 5.39 6.99
N VAL A 114 -7.73 4.97 6.75
CA VAL A 114 -7.02 3.99 7.60
C VAL A 114 -6.79 4.53 9.00
N VAL A 115 -6.40 5.80 9.12
CA VAL A 115 -6.28 6.48 10.42
C VAL A 115 -7.64 6.54 11.13
N GLY A 116 -8.71 6.87 10.41
CA GLY A 116 -10.08 6.85 10.94
C GLY A 116 -10.44 5.48 11.49
N PHE A 117 -10.19 4.41 10.73
CA PHE A 117 -10.44 3.04 11.21
C PHE A 117 -9.58 2.66 12.43
N TYR A 118 -8.39 3.23 12.57
CA TYR A 118 -7.57 2.99 13.75
C TYR A 118 -8.23 3.55 15.03
N TYR A 119 -8.92 4.68 14.93
CA TYR A 119 -9.66 5.28 16.05
C TYR A 119 -11.02 4.62 16.30
N TYR A 120 -11.80 4.33 15.25
CA TYR A 120 -13.13 3.73 15.39
C TYR A 120 -13.10 2.24 15.74
N LEU A 121 -12.11 1.51 15.25
CA LEU A 121 -11.89 0.09 15.50
C LEU A 121 -10.52 -0.11 16.13
N PRO A 122 -10.33 0.27 17.39
CA PRO A 122 -9.01 0.24 18.01
C PRO A 122 -8.46 -1.20 18.05
N PRO A 123 -7.13 -1.37 17.91
CA PRO A 123 -6.50 -2.66 18.04
C PRO A 123 -6.75 -3.24 19.43
N LEU A 124 -6.86 -4.57 19.52
CA LEU A 124 -6.99 -5.25 20.81
C LEU A 124 -5.82 -4.88 21.68
N ARG A 125 -6.09 -4.24 22.82
CA ARG A 125 -5.09 -4.11 23.89
C ARG A 125 -4.84 -5.53 24.40
N LYS A 126 -3.57 -5.91 24.60
CA LYS A 126 -3.26 -7.04 25.46
C LYS A 126 -3.91 -6.68 26.80
N LEU A 127 -5.00 -7.38 27.15
CA LEU A 127 -5.45 -7.37 28.51
C LEU A 127 -4.20 -7.72 29.33
N ALA A 128 -3.77 -6.79 30.17
CA ALA A 128 -2.75 -7.08 31.14
C ALA A 128 -3.19 -8.40 31.78
N ARG A 129 -2.30 -9.40 31.73
CA ARG A 129 -2.51 -10.67 32.37
C ARG A 129 -2.90 -10.33 33.79
N GLN A 130 -4.20 -10.37 34.09
CA GLN A 130 -4.64 -10.38 35.47
C GLN A 130 -4.11 -11.71 36.00
N GLN A 131 -2.96 -11.63 36.60
CA GLN A 131 -2.51 -12.69 37.46
C GLN A 131 -3.45 -12.65 38.67
N PRO A 132 -4.06 -13.81 39.04
CA PRO A 132 -4.76 -13.92 40.29
C PRO A 132 -3.81 -13.76 41.44
#